data_cc8ac72a7ab4a8faf9f6d40748020d34
#
_entry.id   cc8ac72a7ab4a8faf9f6d40748020d34
#
_cell.length_a   1.000
_cell.length_b   1.000
_cell.length_c   1.000
_cell.angle_alpha   90.00
_cell.angle_beta   90.00
_cell.angle_gamma   90.00
#
_symmetry.space_group_name_H-M   'P 1'
#
loop_
_entity.id
_entity.type
_entity.pdbx_description
1 polymer ?
#
loop_
_entity_poly.entity_id
_entity_poly.type
_entity_poly.pdbx_seq_one_letter_code
_entity_poly.pdbx_strand_id
1 'polypeptide(L)'
;MTVDQFKAQKREEKTREDNKYNNRDMASRDIVSALREYAPGSEVVMDGRVYKSSGITLNWHIPASQREVRESQAIQHAWRCDNCGASGSSLTMKNSTKCNSCGNQIKPSNTVEYLEPSGFSVDFYDTPHNDITTQKFIPIEKPWVQAEGDWSPLSNPNLGRFRSTSDGQIFHHSSGINKEGYALCMMCGRAEPMESDGSLPKKFREGGTHNKLRSSKDDQECRGSHSSWAIKKEIRLGHQLTTDILEIQLRDIDGNWLNGKTTASTLAVALRDSLAELLGVQASELSCDIKEDKTKDGLITTSILIFDKYASGYASKANYLMRRMFHKAYESLECPNSCKTNCPQCILDFDQRFRSDDLNRKEGLKFLTQEWLQNLKLPADLTYFGQASTVEKEDLETAIIREIRSNNINSVELFAGGTSGSADIAISSLRKLSYNLAGKSINVHLVFEKKLINNLSPDDSYSLASLSDHDKIRVYKVKKLPSVGNGSIIAAVNYVEGRTGWAIKSLVQVFFCKSC
;
A
#
# COMPACT_ATOMS: atom_id res chain seq x y z
N MET A 1 -7.80 25.47 10.44
CA MET A 1 -7.86 26.94 10.30
C MET A 1 -7.29 27.59 11.55
N THR A 2 -6.12 28.23 11.44
CA THR A 2 -5.39 28.85 12.56
C THR A 2 -5.57 30.38 12.58
N VAL A 3 -6.83 30.84 12.58
CA VAL A 3 -7.10 32.28 12.45
C VAL A 3 -6.85 33.06 13.73
N ASP A 4 -6.91 32.48 14.92
CA ASP A 4 -6.98 33.27 16.15
C ASP A 4 -5.85 33.14 17.17
N GLN A 5 -4.90 32.24 16.98
CA GLN A 5 -3.74 32.16 17.88
C GLN A 5 -2.90 33.45 17.93
N PHE A 6 -2.92 34.23 16.84
CA PHE A 6 -2.18 35.50 16.80
C PHE A 6 -2.86 36.67 17.51
N LYS A 7 -4.19 36.67 17.60
CA LYS A 7 -4.90 37.72 18.32
C LYS A 7 -4.85 37.55 19.84
N ALA A 8 -4.71 36.32 20.32
CA ALA A 8 -4.64 36.03 21.74
C ALA A 8 -3.41 36.66 22.41
N GLN A 9 -2.24 36.60 21.78
CA GLN A 9 -1.01 37.15 22.36
C GLN A 9 -0.94 38.68 22.43
N LYS A 10 -1.67 39.41 21.61
CA LYS A 10 -1.69 40.90 21.61
C LYS A 10 -2.85 41.51 22.36
N ARG A 11 -3.82 40.72 22.85
CA ARG A 11 -5.05 41.19 23.48
C ARG A 11 -5.23 40.85 24.96
N GLU A 12 -4.24 40.32 25.62
CA GLU A 12 -4.30 40.10 27.08
C GLU A 12 -4.52 41.38 27.89
N GLU A 13 -4.42 42.56 27.26
CA GLU A 13 -4.57 43.85 27.93
C GLU A 13 -5.91 44.55 27.69
N LYS A 14 -6.87 44.00 26.96
CA LYS A 14 -8.18 44.67 26.73
C LYS A 14 -9.39 43.76 27.01
N THR A 15 -9.96 44.00 28.20
CA THR A 15 -11.37 43.83 28.65
C THR A 15 -12.07 42.48 28.51
N ARG A 16 -12.68 42.06 29.63
CA ARG A 16 -13.48 40.85 29.86
C ARG A 16 -14.63 40.55 28.87
N GLU A 17 -15.02 41.48 28.02
CA GLU A 17 -16.03 41.25 26.97
C GLU A 17 -15.50 40.55 25.72
N ASP A 18 -14.20 40.64 25.45
CA ASP A 18 -13.56 40.00 24.31
C ASP A 18 -13.31 38.48 24.53
N ASN A 19 -13.43 37.98 25.76
CA ASN A 19 -13.24 36.56 26.08
C ASN A 19 -14.27 35.61 25.46
N LYS A 20 -15.41 36.09 25.02
CA LYS A 20 -16.44 35.28 24.34
C LYS A 20 -16.01 34.81 22.95
N TYR A 21 -15.01 35.46 22.34
CA TYR A 21 -14.45 35.10 21.03
C TYR A 21 -13.15 34.26 21.11
N ASN A 22 -12.55 34.17 22.29
CA ASN A 22 -11.28 33.44 22.48
C ASN A 22 -11.46 31.93 22.67
N ASN A 23 -12.67 31.45 22.93
CA ASN A 23 -12.97 30.03 23.15
C ASN A 23 -13.77 29.41 22.01
N ARG A 24 -13.68 29.92 20.78
CA ARG A 24 -14.22 29.18 19.64
C ARG A 24 -13.26 28.06 19.30
N ASP A 25 -13.68 26.84 19.54
CA ASP A 25 -13.00 25.66 19.03
C ASP A 25 -12.87 25.79 17.51
N MET A 26 -11.64 25.86 17.02
CA MET A 26 -11.40 25.89 15.60
C MET A 26 -11.75 24.53 15.02
N ALA A 27 -12.44 24.52 13.88
CA ALA A 27 -12.73 23.28 13.18
C ALA A 27 -11.43 22.58 12.85
N SER A 28 -11.18 21.46 13.52
CA SER A 28 -10.02 20.59 13.32
C SER A 28 -10.46 19.34 12.57
N ARG A 29 -9.65 18.91 11.61
CA ARG A 29 -9.81 17.68 10.84
C ARG A 29 -8.45 17.03 10.67
N ASP A 30 -8.42 15.72 10.48
CA ASP A 30 -7.23 15.07 9.96
C ASP A 30 -6.85 15.68 8.60
N ILE A 31 -5.58 15.60 8.26
CA ILE A 31 -5.04 16.29 7.08
C ILE A 31 -5.69 15.82 5.77
N VAL A 32 -6.03 14.53 5.65
CA VAL A 32 -6.66 13.98 4.44
C VAL A 32 -8.09 14.51 4.28
N SER A 33 -8.86 14.56 5.37
CA SER A 33 -10.18 15.18 5.39
C SER A 33 -10.09 16.67 5.12
N ALA A 34 -9.10 17.35 5.69
CA ALA A 34 -8.91 18.78 5.49
C ALA A 34 -8.54 19.12 4.03
N LEU A 35 -7.74 18.30 3.36
CA LEU A 35 -7.45 18.43 1.92
C LEU A 35 -8.71 18.29 1.06
N ARG A 36 -9.67 17.50 1.49
CA ARG A 36 -10.94 17.31 0.78
C ARG A 36 -11.95 18.43 1.05
N GLU A 37 -12.04 18.86 2.32
CA GLU A 37 -13.10 19.77 2.76
C GLU A 37 -12.69 21.24 2.69
N TYR A 38 -11.39 21.52 2.87
CA TYR A 38 -10.89 22.89 3.06
C TYR A 38 -9.94 23.36 1.94
N ALA A 39 -9.78 22.61 0.86
CA ALA A 39 -8.94 23.03 -0.26
C ALA A 39 -9.33 24.43 -0.77
N PRO A 40 -8.38 25.28 -1.17
CA PRO A 40 -8.68 26.63 -1.65
C PRO A 40 -9.66 26.62 -2.84
N GLY A 41 -10.75 27.38 -2.71
CA GLY A 41 -11.89 27.41 -3.63
C GLY A 41 -13.10 26.63 -3.16
N SER A 42 -12.98 25.73 -2.16
CA SER A 42 -14.11 25.06 -1.53
C SER A 42 -14.87 26.00 -0.57
N GLU A 43 -16.11 25.65 -0.30
CA GLU A 43 -16.98 26.33 0.65
C GLU A 43 -17.18 25.48 1.89
N VAL A 44 -17.03 26.08 3.07
CA VAL A 44 -17.08 25.42 4.37
C VAL A 44 -18.19 26.03 5.20
N VAL A 45 -19.10 25.21 5.71
CA VAL A 45 -20.16 25.66 6.63
C VAL A 45 -19.65 25.61 8.06
N MET A 46 -19.72 26.76 8.74
CA MET A 46 -19.43 26.89 10.17
C MET A 46 -20.45 27.82 10.84
N ASP A 47 -21.04 27.36 11.91
CA ASP A 47 -22.05 28.16 12.67
C ASP A 47 -23.18 28.70 11.79
N GLY A 48 -23.66 27.92 10.82
CA GLY A 48 -24.74 28.31 9.90
C GLY A 48 -24.34 29.34 8.83
N ARG A 49 -23.05 29.59 8.66
CA ARG A 49 -22.51 30.49 7.63
C ARG A 49 -21.55 29.75 6.72
N VAL A 50 -21.54 30.13 5.47
CA VAL A 50 -20.64 29.57 4.42
C VAL A 50 -19.45 30.49 4.27
N TYR A 51 -18.26 29.90 4.44
CA TYR A 51 -16.98 30.57 4.28
C TYR A 51 -16.24 29.96 3.07
N LYS A 52 -15.64 30.81 2.24
CA LYS A 52 -14.81 30.36 1.13
C LYS A 52 -13.37 30.16 1.60
N SER A 53 -12.84 28.98 1.38
CA SER A 53 -11.40 28.72 1.56
C SER A 53 -10.61 29.46 0.47
N SER A 54 -9.67 30.30 0.87
CA SER A 54 -8.98 31.24 -0.03
C SER A 54 -7.47 31.10 0.04
N GLY A 55 -6.96 30.14 0.80
CA GLY A 55 -5.53 29.88 0.88
C GLY A 55 -5.13 28.93 2.00
N ILE A 56 -3.85 28.88 2.25
CA ILE A 56 -3.22 28.01 3.24
C ILE A 56 -2.43 28.82 4.28
N THR A 57 -2.19 28.21 5.43
CA THR A 57 -1.29 28.77 6.43
C THR A 57 0.14 28.38 6.07
N LEU A 58 0.96 29.37 5.77
CA LEU A 58 2.39 29.20 5.54
C LEU A 58 3.18 29.14 6.85
N ASN A 59 4.40 28.62 6.79
CA ASN A 59 5.34 28.73 7.92
C ASN A 59 5.81 30.19 8.08
N TRP A 60 5.24 30.88 9.04
CA TRP A 60 5.47 32.31 9.27
C TRP A 60 6.68 32.63 10.13
N HIS A 61 7.28 31.65 10.79
CA HIS A 61 8.52 31.82 11.56
C HIS A 61 9.73 32.08 10.67
N ILE A 62 9.64 31.63 9.42
CA ILE A 62 10.71 31.80 8.43
C ILE A 62 10.15 32.69 7.33
N PRO A 63 10.55 33.98 7.26
CA PRO A 63 10.08 34.86 6.21
C PRO A 63 10.50 34.32 4.84
N ALA A 64 9.56 34.29 3.91
CA ALA A 64 9.82 33.85 2.56
C ALA A 64 10.84 34.77 1.89
N SER A 65 11.99 34.23 1.52
CA SER A 65 12.97 34.86 0.66
C SER A 65 13.02 34.12 -0.67
N GLN A 66 13.43 34.80 -1.72
CA GLN A 66 13.52 34.19 -3.06
C GLN A 66 14.43 32.94 -3.08
N ARG A 67 15.48 32.91 -2.24
CA ARG A 67 16.46 31.82 -2.22
C ARG A 67 16.04 30.60 -1.41
N GLU A 68 15.23 30.80 -0.37
CA GLU A 68 14.96 29.78 0.65
C GLU A 68 13.47 29.38 0.73
N VAL A 69 12.65 29.93 -0.18
CA VAL A 69 11.19 29.69 -0.14
C VAL A 69 10.84 28.22 -0.25
N ARG A 70 11.62 27.46 -0.97
CA ARG A 70 11.41 26.03 -1.19
C ARG A 70 11.67 25.22 0.06
N GLU A 71 12.80 25.46 0.70
CA GLU A 71 13.22 24.77 1.92
C GLU A 71 12.39 25.23 3.12
N SER A 72 12.11 26.53 3.21
CA SER A 72 11.36 27.10 4.33
C SER A 72 9.90 26.63 4.37
N GLN A 73 9.29 26.34 3.24
CA GLN A 73 7.93 25.82 3.13
C GLN A 73 7.88 24.30 2.87
N ALA A 74 9.04 23.62 2.87
CA ALA A 74 9.15 22.19 2.65
C ALA A 74 8.43 21.69 1.38
N ILE A 75 8.59 22.41 0.26
CA ILE A 75 8.06 21.98 -1.03
C ILE A 75 8.80 20.74 -1.48
N GLN A 76 8.04 19.69 -1.76
CA GLN A 76 8.53 18.37 -2.13
C GLN A 76 8.08 18.01 -3.54
N HIS A 77 8.66 16.93 -4.07
CA HIS A 77 8.26 16.31 -5.32
C HIS A 77 7.63 14.96 -5.05
N ALA A 78 6.46 14.73 -5.62
CA ALA A 78 5.87 13.40 -5.70
C ALA A 78 5.86 12.93 -7.15
N TRP A 79 6.02 11.63 -7.37
CA TRP A 79 6.06 11.04 -8.70
C TRP A 79 5.27 9.73 -8.76
N ARG A 80 4.78 9.40 -9.95
CA ARG A 80 4.12 8.13 -10.25
C ARG A 80 4.70 7.51 -11.51
N CYS A 81 5.00 6.23 -11.46
CA CYS A 81 5.52 5.49 -12.60
C CYS A 81 4.39 5.12 -13.58
N ASP A 82 4.52 5.48 -14.86
CA ASP A 82 3.55 5.12 -15.91
C ASP A 82 3.50 3.62 -16.18
N ASN A 83 4.62 2.92 -15.92
CA ASN A 83 4.72 1.52 -16.29
C ASN A 83 4.07 0.57 -15.27
N CYS A 84 4.26 0.84 -13.97
CA CYS A 84 3.79 -0.07 -12.91
C CYS A 84 2.93 0.62 -11.85
N GLY A 85 2.61 1.91 -12.01
CA GLY A 85 1.79 2.66 -11.07
C GLY A 85 2.44 2.91 -9.70
N ALA A 86 3.69 2.49 -9.50
CA ALA A 86 4.44 2.77 -8.28
C ALA A 86 4.63 4.29 -8.09
N SER A 87 4.61 4.75 -6.86
CA SER A 87 4.75 6.16 -6.51
C SER A 87 5.81 6.37 -5.44
N GLY A 88 6.23 7.59 -5.28
CA GLY A 88 7.16 7.98 -4.22
C GLY A 88 7.26 9.49 -4.12
N SER A 89 7.97 9.97 -3.11
CA SER A 89 8.24 11.37 -2.93
C SER A 89 9.70 11.63 -2.55
N SER A 90 10.14 12.86 -2.77
CA SER A 90 11.51 13.29 -2.45
C SER A 90 11.55 14.80 -2.26
N LEU A 91 12.42 15.27 -1.38
CA LEU A 91 12.72 16.71 -1.22
C LEU A 91 13.42 17.29 -2.46
N THR A 92 14.20 16.47 -3.15
CA THR A 92 14.96 16.90 -4.33
C THR A 92 14.72 15.94 -5.49
N MET A 93 14.35 16.46 -6.66
CA MET A 93 14.35 15.68 -7.88
C MET A 93 15.73 15.65 -8.52
N LYS A 94 16.25 14.43 -8.70
CA LYS A 94 17.37 14.19 -9.61
C LYS A 94 16.81 13.91 -11.02
N ASN A 95 17.43 14.49 -12.05
CA ASN A 95 17.02 14.34 -13.45
C ASN A 95 16.98 12.90 -14.00
N SER A 96 17.34 11.91 -13.20
CA SER A 96 17.42 10.49 -13.57
C SER A 96 16.80 9.59 -12.52
N THR A 97 15.66 9.96 -11.95
CA THR A 97 14.96 9.12 -10.98
C THR A 97 14.42 7.87 -11.66
N LYS A 98 14.86 6.70 -11.20
CA LYS A 98 14.34 5.40 -11.66
C LYS A 98 13.28 4.90 -10.67
N CYS A 99 12.27 4.23 -11.20
CA CYS A 99 11.27 3.56 -10.39
C CYS A 99 11.89 2.41 -9.61
N ASN A 100 11.75 2.40 -8.29
CA ASN A 100 12.28 1.34 -7.43
C ASN A 100 11.64 -0.03 -7.69
N SER A 101 10.38 -0.05 -8.17
CA SER A 101 9.64 -1.30 -8.41
C SER A 101 9.95 -1.96 -9.74
N CYS A 102 10.08 -1.19 -10.84
CA CYS A 102 10.25 -1.77 -12.19
C CYS A 102 11.51 -1.30 -12.92
N GLY A 103 12.31 -0.41 -12.33
CA GLY A 103 13.55 0.12 -12.91
C GLY A 103 13.36 1.14 -14.05
N ASN A 104 12.12 1.41 -14.50
CA ASN A 104 11.86 2.37 -15.56
C ASN A 104 12.16 3.81 -15.11
N GLN A 105 12.60 4.63 -16.06
CA GLN A 105 12.86 6.04 -15.79
C GLN A 105 11.56 6.81 -15.57
N ILE A 106 11.50 7.61 -14.51
CA ILE A 106 10.39 8.50 -14.20
C ILE A 106 10.50 9.74 -15.10
N LYS A 107 9.46 10.01 -15.86
CA LYS A 107 9.39 11.20 -16.71
C LYS A 107 9.09 12.45 -15.87
N PRO A 108 9.60 13.63 -16.25
CA PRO A 108 9.25 14.88 -15.56
C PRO A 108 7.74 15.15 -15.54
N SER A 109 7.01 14.78 -16.61
CA SER A 109 5.55 14.91 -16.70
C SER A 109 4.78 14.11 -15.63
N ASN A 110 5.43 13.11 -15.03
CA ASN A 110 4.85 12.23 -14.00
C ASN A 110 5.28 12.64 -12.59
N THR A 111 5.81 13.84 -12.49
CA THR A 111 6.27 14.42 -11.24
C THR A 111 5.54 15.70 -10.97
N VAL A 112 5.10 15.88 -9.74
CA VAL A 112 4.40 17.08 -9.29
C VAL A 112 5.11 17.69 -8.08
N GLU A 113 5.16 19.00 -8.03
CA GLU A 113 5.53 19.72 -6.80
C GLU A 113 4.34 19.76 -5.86
N TYR A 114 4.56 19.47 -4.60
CA TYR A 114 3.52 19.58 -3.59
C TYR A 114 4.00 20.23 -2.31
N LEU A 115 3.02 20.78 -1.59
CA LEU A 115 3.21 21.35 -0.27
C LEU A 115 2.19 20.72 0.68
N GLU A 116 2.64 20.32 1.85
CA GLU A 116 1.76 19.88 2.93
C GLU A 116 1.27 21.10 3.72
N PRO A 117 -0.04 21.41 3.69
CA PRO A 117 -0.56 22.58 4.37
C PRO A 117 -0.64 22.34 5.88
N SER A 118 -0.09 23.25 6.67
CA SER A 118 -0.28 23.26 8.14
C SER A 118 -1.70 23.67 8.54
N GLY A 119 -2.46 24.25 7.64
CA GLY A 119 -3.84 24.67 7.83
C GLY A 119 -4.38 25.41 6.60
N PHE A 120 -5.69 25.63 6.60
CA PHE A 120 -6.39 26.37 5.56
C PHE A 120 -6.91 27.71 6.11
N SER A 121 -7.04 28.68 5.24
CA SER A 121 -7.42 30.04 5.62
C SER A 121 -8.52 30.58 4.71
N VAL A 122 -9.46 31.27 5.34
CA VAL A 122 -10.46 32.07 4.61
C VAL A 122 -9.91 33.49 4.34
N ASP A 123 -10.49 34.18 3.40
CA ASP A 123 -10.25 35.62 3.27
C ASP A 123 -10.97 36.33 4.44
N PHE A 124 -10.20 37.02 5.26
CA PHE A 124 -10.74 37.69 6.43
C PHE A 124 -11.73 38.82 6.08
N TYR A 125 -11.60 39.37 4.88
CA TYR A 125 -12.43 40.49 4.40
C TYR A 125 -13.61 40.03 3.54
N ASP A 126 -13.67 38.77 3.18
CA ASP A 126 -14.81 38.21 2.46
C ASP A 126 -15.99 38.00 3.42
N THR A 127 -17.17 38.46 3.00
CA THR A 127 -18.36 38.34 3.83
C THR A 127 -18.96 36.96 3.67
N PRO A 128 -19.08 36.17 4.76
CA PRO A 128 -19.70 34.85 4.67
C PRO A 128 -21.20 35.00 4.37
N HIS A 129 -21.74 34.12 3.54
CA HIS A 129 -23.15 34.09 3.21
C HIS A 129 -23.90 32.98 3.99
N ASN A 130 -25.23 33.00 3.92
CA ASN A 130 -26.09 32.06 4.65
C ASN A 130 -26.70 30.97 3.73
N ASP A 131 -26.42 31.01 2.44
CA ASP A 131 -26.91 29.99 1.52
C ASP A 131 -26.09 28.70 1.67
N ILE A 132 -26.71 27.74 2.35
CA ILE A 132 -26.14 26.40 2.59
C ILE A 132 -26.66 25.36 1.60
N THR A 133 -27.49 25.76 0.64
CA THR A 133 -28.15 24.81 -0.29
C THR A 133 -27.20 24.32 -1.39
N THR A 134 -26.24 25.15 -1.77
CA THR A 134 -25.23 24.81 -2.78
C THR A 134 -23.83 25.06 -2.22
N GLN A 135 -23.08 23.98 -1.98
CA GLN A 135 -21.70 24.07 -1.53
C GLN A 135 -20.76 23.70 -2.67
N LYS A 136 -19.70 24.45 -2.84
CA LYS A 136 -18.62 24.13 -3.78
C LYS A 136 -17.61 23.22 -3.11
N PHE A 137 -17.44 22.03 -3.66
CA PHE A 137 -16.43 21.08 -3.24
C PHE A 137 -15.34 20.98 -4.30
N ILE A 138 -14.10 20.86 -3.85
CA ILE A 138 -12.98 20.51 -4.72
C ILE A 138 -12.72 19.02 -4.55
N PRO A 139 -12.82 18.22 -5.63
CA PRO A 139 -12.56 16.80 -5.55
C PRO A 139 -11.09 16.55 -5.19
N ILE A 140 -10.86 15.63 -4.24
CA ILE A 140 -9.52 15.09 -4.00
C ILE A 140 -9.21 14.06 -5.07
N GLU A 141 -7.96 14.03 -5.52
CA GLU A 141 -7.49 13.02 -6.47
C GLU A 141 -7.44 11.64 -5.80
N LYS A 142 -7.44 10.58 -6.63
CA LYS A 142 -7.17 9.24 -6.14
C LYS A 142 -5.78 9.21 -5.50
N PRO A 143 -5.64 8.61 -4.30
CA PRO A 143 -4.34 8.54 -3.66
C PRO A 143 -3.36 7.71 -4.50
N TRP A 144 -2.10 8.08 -4.48
CA TRP A 144 -1.05 7.24 -5.04
C TRP A 144 -0.55 6.30 -3.94
N VAL A 145 -0.72 5.02 -4.15
CA VAL A 145 -0.43 3.99 -3.14
C VAL A 145 0.73 3.13 -3.61
N GLN A 146 1.75 3.01 -2.77
CA GLN A 146 2.93 2.19 -2.99
C GLN A 146 3.05 1.13 -1.91
N ALA A 147 2.77 -0.12 -2.26
CA ALA A 147 3.13 -1.26 -1.45
C ALA A 147 4.52 -1.77 -1.88
N GLU A 148 5.43 -1.88 -0.95
CA GLU A 148 6.76 -2.45 -1.16
C GLU A 148 6.81 -3.91 -0.71
N GLY A 149 7.85 -4.63 -1.12
CA GLY A 149 8.08 -6.02 -0.73
C GLY A 149 7.75 -7.04 -1.82
N ASP A 150 8.13 -8.28 -1.53
CA ASP A 150 7.97 -9.39 -2.48
C ASP A 150 6.54 -9.93 -2.50
N TRP A 151 6.15 -10.42 -3.67
CA TRP A 151 4.88 -11.09 -3.84
C TRP A 151 4.87 -12.47 -3.18
N SER A 152 3.84 -12.75 -2.42
CA SER A 152 3.51 -14.06 -1.89
C SER A 152 2.32 -14.63 -2.67
N PRO A 153 2.32 -15.91 -3.02
CA PRO A 153 1.16 -16.53 -3.66
C PRO A 153 -0.02 -16.64 -2.68
N LEU A 154 -1.23 -16.67 -3.22
CA LEU A 154 -2.40 -17.12 -2.46
C LEU A 154 -2.25 -18.61 -2.10
N SER A 155 -3.14 -19.14 -1.25
CA SER A 155 -3.15 -20.56 -0.90
C SER A 155 -3.16 -21.47 -2.13
N ASN A 156 -3.83 -21.04 -3.20
CA ASN A 156 -3.64 -21.57 -4.55
C ASN A 156 -2.91 -20.53 -5.40
N PRO A 157 -1.66 -20.77 -5.80
CA PRO A 157 -0.87 -19.84 -6.60
C PRO A 157 -1.48 -19.48 -7.96
N ASN A 158 -2.35 -20.35 -8.48
CA ASN A 158 -3.02 -20.11 -9.77
C ASN A 158 -4.09 -19.02 -9.69
N LEU A 159 -4.63 -18.76 -8.50
CA LEU A 159 -5.68 -17.77 -8.27
C LEU A 159 -5.16 -16.36 -7.97
N GLY A 160 -3.85 -16.20 -7.80
CA GLY A 160 -3.28 -14.89 -7.61
C GLY A 160 -2.16 -14.83 -6.58
N ARG A 161 -1.82 -13.60 -6.21
CA ARG A 161 -0.74 -13.27 -5.29
C ARG A 161 -1.08 -12.02 -4.49
N PHE A 162 -0.39 -11.83 -3.39
CA PHE A 162 -0.50 -10.64 -2.55
C PHE A 162 0.86 -10.23 -2.01
N ARG A 163 0.97 -9.01 -1.57
CA ARG A 163 2.07 -8.51 -0.76
C ARG A 163 1.54 -7.58 0.30
N SER A 164 2.23 -7.52 1.42
CA SER A 164 1.91 -6.58 2.50
C SER A 164 3.19 -5.94 3.02
N THR A 165 3.08 -4.70 3.45
CA THR A 165 4.17 -3.94 4.03
C THR A 165 3.64 -3.06 5.16
N SER A 166 4.46 -2.85 6.20
CA SER A 166 4.20 -1.87 7.26
C SER A 166 4.72 -0.47 6.91
N ASP A 167 5.58 -0.36 5.89
CA ASP A 167 6.23 0.89 5.48
C ASP A 167 5.71 1.37 4.13
N GLY A 168 4.47 1.04 3.80
CA GLY A 168 3.83 1.45 2.56
C GLY A 168 3.58 2.95 2.55
N GLN A 169 3.69 3.56 1.38
CA GLN A 169 3.53 5.00 1.21
C GLN A 169 2.23 5.31 0.48
N ILE A 170 1.49 6.28 1.01
CA ILE A 170 0.27 6.79 0.42
C ILE A 170 0.41 8.31 0.27
N PHE A 171 0.25 8.78 -0.95
CA PHE A 171 0.24 10.21 -1.25
C PHE A 171 -1.18 10.67 -1.57
N HIS A 172 -1.78 11.38 -0.63
CA HIS A 172 -3.06 12.06 -0.80
C HIS A 172 -2.82 13.47 -1.31
N HIS A 173 -3.57 13.91 -2.33
CA HIS A 173 -3.37 15.24 -2.88
C HIS A 173 -4.63 15.83 -3.49
N SER A 174 -4.68 17.16 -3.48
CA SER A 174 -5.65 17.96 -4.21
C SER A 174 -4.95 18.75 -5.30
N SER A 175 -5.48 18.66 -6.51
CA SER A 175 -4.97 19.36 -7.69
C SER A 175 -5.87 20.53 -8.12
N GLY A 176 -6.82 20.94 -7.28
CA GLY A 176 -7.80 21.97 -7.63
C GLY A 176 -8.92 21.43 -8.54
N ILE A 177 -9.91 22.27 -8.80
CA ILE A 177 -11.11 21.87 -9.57
C ILE A 177 -10.79 21.50 -11.01
N ASN A 178 -9.79 22.15 -11.60
CA ASN A 178 -9.37 21.92 -12.99
C ASN A 178 -8.25 20.86 -13.12
N LYS A 179 -7.78 20.27 -12.00
CA LYS A 179 -6.69 19.30 -11.93
C LYS A 179 -5.30 19.81 -12.35
N GLU A 180 -5.16 21.10 -12.58
CA GLU A 180 -3.91 21.76 -12.97
C GLU A 180 -3.10 22.28 -11.76
N GLY A 181 -3.56 22.01 -10.53
CA GLY A 181 -2.94 22.47 -9.29
C GLY A 181 -3.42 23.85 -8.87
N TYR A 182 -2.64 24.47 -8.02
CA TYR A 182 -2.94 25.78 -7.44
C TYR A 182 -1.87 26.79 -7.82
N ALA A 183 -2.31 28.02 -8.04
CA ALA A 183 -1.47 29.20 -7.92
C ALA A 183 -1.41 29.60 -6.45
N LEU A 184 -0.21 29.65 -5.86
CA LEU A 184 0.03 29.92 -4.45
C LEU A 184 0.96 31.10 -4.27
N CYS A 185 0.53 32.11 -3.53
CA CYS A 185 1.42 33.19 -3.10
C CYS A 185 2.22 32.76 -1.87
N MET A 186 3.52 32.65 -2.01
CA MET A 186 4.45 32.26 -0.96
C MET A 186 4.67 33.33 0.11
N MET A 187 4.15 34.53 -0.08
CA MET A 187 4.23 35.63 0.90
C MET A 187 3.02 35.69 1.84
N CYS A 188 1.81 35.45 1.32
CA CYS A 188 0.59 35.60 2.14
C CYS A 188 -0.23 34.31 2.28
N GLY A 189 0.12 33.25 1.55
CA GLY A 189 -0.60 31.97 1.60
C GLY A 189 -1.90 31.95 0.79
N ARG A 190 -2.27 33.04 0.10
CA ARG A 190 -3.44 33.02 -0.80
C ARG A 190 -3.20 32.02 -1.91
N ALA A 191 -4.23 31.18 -2.17
CA ALA A 191 -4.18 30.17 -3.19
C ALA A 191 -5.51 30.12 -3.96
N GLU A 192 -5.42 29.93 -5.27
CA GLU A 192 -6.56 29.71 -6.16
C GLU A 192 -6.25 28.56 -7.10
N PRO A 193 -7.23 27.72 -7.48
CA PRO A 193 -7.02 26.71 -8.52
C PRO A 193 -6.53 27.35 -9.81
N MET A 194 -5.59 26.70 -10.49
CA MET A 194 -5.17 27.10 -11.86
C MET A 194 -6.36 27.05 -12.81
N GLU A 195 -6.34 27.84 -13.87
CA GLU A 195 -7.36 27.76 -14.92
C GLU A 195 -7.26 26.45 -15.69
N SER A 196 -8.32 26.09 -16.41
CA SER A 196 -8.40 24.82 -17.15
C SER A 196 -7.41 24.72 -18.32
N ASP A 197 -6.87 25.84 -18.77
CA ASP A 197 -5.83 25.91 -19.79
C ASP A 197 -4.39 25.93 -19.20
N GLY A 198 -4.26 25.69 -17.89
CA GLY A 198 -2.99 25.76 -17.16
C GLY A 198 -2.49 27.18 -16.91
N SER A 199 -3.27 28.21 -17.26
CA SER A 199 -2.88 29.59 -17.00
C SER A 199 -3.16 30.00 -15.55
N LEU A 200 -2.45 31.06 -15.08
CA LEU A 200 -2.68 31.63 -13.76
C LEU A 200 -4.08 32.23 -13.64
N PRO A 201 -4.75 32.10 -12.48
CA PRO A 201 -5.96 32.83 -12.16
C PRO A 201 -5.73 34.35 -12.28
N LYS A 202 -6.77 35.11 -12.64
CA LYS A 202 -6.69 36.52 -12.94
C LYS A 202 -5.91 37.36 -11.92
N LYS A 203 -6.07 37.07 -10.62
CA LYS A 203 -5.40 37.79 -9.52
C LYS A 203 -3.89 37.54 -9.43
N PHE A 204 -3.39 36.48 -10.06
CA PHE A 204 -1.98 36.07 -10.03
C PHE A 204 -1.26 36.28 -11.37
N ARG A 205 -1.96 36.78 -12.40
CA ARG A 205 -1.36 37.13 -13.68
C ARG A 205 -0.51 38.38 -13.57
N GLU A 206 0.37 38.60 -14.56
CA GLU A 206 1.13 39.82 -14.66
C GLU A 206 0.19 41.04 -14.70
N GLY A 207 0.46 42.05 -13.88
CA GLY A 207 -0.44 43.20 -13.67
C GLY A 207 -1.67 42.94 -12.82
N GLY A 208 -1.90 41.70 -12.37
CA GLY A 208 -2.93 41.36 -11.40
C GLY A 208 -2.47 41.68 -10.00
N THR A 209 -3.43 42.02 -9.12
CA THR A 209 -3.17 42.24 -7.68
C THR A 209 -4.05 41.35 -6.83
N HIS A 210 -3.54 40.96 -5.67
CA HIS A 210 -4.30 40.22 -4.67
C HIS A 210 -4.04 40.77 -3.28
N ASN A 211 -5.05 40.72 -2.44
CA ASN A 211 -4.95 41.10 -1.04
C ASN A 211 -4.38 39.96 -0.20
N LYS A 212 -3.70 40.31 0.88
CA LYS A 212 -3.34 39.37 1.95
C LYS A 212 -4.60 38.74 2.51
N LEU A 213 -4.54 37.46 2.91
CA LEU A 213 -5.66 36.80 3.59
C LEU A 213 -6.02 37.49 4.90
N ARG A 214 -5.01 38.12 5.51
CA ARG A 214 -5.11 38.91 6.75
C ARG A 214 -4.17 40.09 6.66
N SER A 215 -4.69 41.26 6.96
CA SER A 215 -3.91 42.51 7.05
C SER A 215 -4.61 43.52 7.95
N SER A 216 -3.96 44.63 8.24
CA SER A 216 -4.64 45.86 8.70
C SER A 216 -5.47 46.44 7.56
N LYS A 217 -6.49 47.26 7.89
CA LYS A 217 -7.34 47.88 6.87
C LYS A 217 -6.56 48.75 5.87
N ASP A 218 -5.38 49.26 6.28
CA ASP A 218 -4.58 50.22 5.52
C ASP A 218 -3.48 49.56 4.68
N ASP A 219 -3.23 48.23 4.82
CA ASP A 219 -2.21 47.50 4.07
C ASP A 219 -2.74 46.13 3.62
N GLN A 220 -3.70 46.14 2.73
CA GLN A 220 -4.37 44.93 2.24
C GLN A 220 -3.63 44.27 1.10
N GLU A 221 -3.04 45.03 0.21
CA GLU A 221 -2.38 44.49 -0.97
C GLU A 221 -1.13 43.69 -0.60
N CYS A 222 -0.96 42.55 -1.24
CA CYS A 222 0.19 41.70 -1.02
C CYS A 222 1.36 42.11 -1.92
N ARG A 223 2.51 42.39 -1.34
CA ARG A 223 3.76 42.67 -2.11
C ARG A 223 4.12 41.51 -3.07
N GLY A 224 3.64 40.30 -2.82
CA GLY A 224 3.81 39.16 -3.71
C GLY A 224 3.14 39.33 -5.06
N SER A 225 2.16 40.25 -5.20
CA SER A 225 1.54 40.59 -6.48
C SER A 225 2.54 41.14 -7.50
N HIS A 226 3.60 41.80 -7.05
CA HIS A 226 4.61 42.42 -7.89
C HIS A 226 5.90 41.60 -7.99
N SER A 227 5.90 40.36 -7.52
CA SER A 227 7.09 39.52 -7.46
C SER A 227 6.85 38.16 -8.13
N SER A 228 7.40 37.96 -9.32
CA SER A 228 7.22 36.74 -10.10
C SER A 228 7.65 35.46 -9.34
N TRP A 229 8.67 35.57 -8.48
CA TRP A 229 9.15 34.45 -7.67
C TRP A 229 8.18 34.08 -6.51
N ALA A 230 7.33 35.03 -6.09
CA ALA A 230 6.41 34.81 -4.97
C ALA A 230 5.20 33.97 -5.37
N ILE A 231 4.87 33.88 -6.65
CA ILE A 231 3.75 33.10 -7.15
C ILE A 231 4.24 31.75 -7.66
N LYS A 232 3.94 30.71 -6.92
CA LYS A 232 4.17 29.32 -7.37
C LYS A 232 2.98 28.85 -8.18
N LYS A 233 3.28 28.20 -9.32
CA LYS A 233 2.31 27.63 -10.26
C LYS A 233 2.22 26.13 -10.05
N GLU A 234 1.09 25.55 -10.41
CA GLU A 234 0.88 24.10 -10.54
C GLU A 234 1.19 23.31 -9.25
N ILE A 235 1.23 24.02 -8.08
CA ILE A 235 1.51 23.34 -6.81
C ILE A 235 0.34 22.45 -6.43
N ARG A 236 0.61 21.22 -5.99
CA ARG A 236 -0.40 20.36 -5.39
C ARG A 236 -0.41 20.58 -3.88
N LEU A 237 -1.57 20.47 -3.26
CA LEU A 237 -1.65 20.37 -1.80
C LEU A 237 -1.71 18.90 -1.45
N GLY A 238 -0.76 18.40 -0.70
CA GLY A 238 -0.62 16.96 -0.50
C GLY A 238 -0.11 16.60 0.88
N HIS A 239 -0.36 15.33 1.23
CA HIS A 239 0.13 14.72 2.45
C HIS A 239 0.60 13.31 2.15
N GLN A 240 1.77 12.96 2.67
CA GLN A 240 2.31 11.62 2.56
C GLN A 240 2.16 10.89 3.89
N LEU A 241 1.50 9.76 3.85
CA LEU A 241 1.31 8.86 4.98
C LEU A 241 2.14 7.59 4.78
N THR A 242 2.83 7.15 5.81
CA THR A 242 3.44 5.81 5.87
C THR A 242 2.56 4.93 6.74
N THR A 243 2.12 3.79 6.20
CA THR A 243 1.18 2.91 6.89
C THR A 243 1.24 1.48 6.36
N ASP A 244 0.50 0.60 7.01
CA ASP A 244 0.33 -0.79 6.56
C ASP A 244 -0.53 -0.84 5.30
N ILE A 245 -0.02 -1.54 4.28
CA ILE A 245 -0.69 -1.72 3.00
C ILE A 245 -0.69 -3.20 2.62
N LEU A 246 -1.84 -3.69 2.21
CA LEU A 246 -2.04 -4.97 1.54
C LEU A 246 -2.37 -4.71 0.06
N GLU A 247 -1.59 -5.29 -0.84
CA GLU A 247 -1.86 -5.30 -2.28
C GLU A 247 -2.14 -6.72 -2.74
N ILE A 248 -3.25 -6.91 -3.46
CA ILE A 248 -3.71 -8.21 -3.94
C ILE A 248 -3.90 -8.16 -5.46
N GLN A 249 -3.35 -9.13 -6.17
CA GLN A 249 -3.60 -9.37 -7.59
C GLN A 249 -4.25 -10.72 -7.76
N LEU A 250 -5.41 -10.75 -8.40
CA LEU A 250 -6.25 -11.93 -8.53
C LEU A 250 -6.30 -12.46 -9.96
N ARG A 251 -6.52 -13.77 -10.09
CA ARG A 251 -6.88 -14.44 -11.34
C ARG A 251 -8.23 -15.13 -11.17
N ASP A 252 -8.99 -15.18 -12.26
CA ASP A 252 -10.18 -16.01 -12.33
C ASP A 252 -9.82 -17.51 -12.39
N ILE A 253 -10.84 -18.37 -12.46
CA ILE A 253 -10.65 -19.82 -12.55
C ILE A 253 -9.97 -20.27 -13.85
N ASP A 254 -10.07 -19.46 -14.91
CA ASP A 254 -9.46 -19.72 -16.22
C ASP A 254 -8.01 -19.22 -16.29
N GLY A 255 -7.51 -18.57 -15.21
CA GLY A 255 -6.15 -18.05 -15.10
C GLY A 255 -5.95 -16.63 -15.62
N ASN A 256 -7.00 -15.94 -16.06
CA ASN A 256 -6.93 -14.56 -16.52
C ASN A 256 -6.79 -13.59 -15.33
N TRP A 257 -5.93 -12.60 -15.48
CA TRP A 257 -5.78 -11.56 -14.46
C TRP A 257 -7.04 -10.69 -14.36
N LEU A 258 -7.40 -10.33 -13.13
CA LEU A 258 -8.45 -9.35 -12.86
C LEU A 258 -8.11 -8.03 -13.60
N ASN A 259 -8.95 -7.69 -14.56
CA ASN A 259 -8.80 -6.50 -15.39
C ASN A 259 -10.17 -5.85 -15.62
N GLY A 260 -10.72 -5.23 -14.59
CA GLY A 260 -12.02 -4.58 -14.66
C GLY A 260 -12.21 -3.64 -13.48
N LYS A 261 -12.36 -2.34 -13.75
CA LYS A 261 -12.49 -1.31 -12.71
C LYS A 261 -13.62 -1.61 -11.73
N THR A 262 -14.83 -1.90 -12.24
CA THR A 262 -16.02 -2.15 -11.42
C THR A 262 -15.86 -3.40 -10.56
N THR A 263 -15.39 -4.50 -11.15
CA THR A 263 -15.15 -5.75 -10.41
C THR A 263 -14.08 -5.55 -9.34
N ALA A 264 -12.95 -4.94 -9.69
CA ALA A 264 -11.87 -4.70 -8.75
C ALA A 264 -12.29 -3.74 -7.61
N SER A 265 -13.00 -2.64 -7.92
CA SER A 265 -13.52 -1.72 -6.90
C SER A 265 -14.50 -2.40 -5.96
N THR A 266 -15.39 -3.22 -6.51
CA THR A 266 -16.37 -4.00 -5.73
C THR A 266 -15.67 -4.97 -4.79
N LEU A 267 -14.70 -5.73 -5.29
CA LEU A 267 -13.93 -6.67 -4.49
C LEU A 267 -13.06 -5.94 -3.44
N ALA A 268 -12.51 -4.77 -3.77
CA ALA A 268 -11.72 -3.98 -2.83
C ALA A 268 -12.54 -3.58 -1.60
N VAL A 269 -13.77 -3.09 -1.81
CA VAL A 269 -14.68 -2.72 -0.71
C VAL A 269 -15.09 -3.97 0.08
N ALA A 270 -15.53 -5.03 -0.59
CA ALA A 270 -15.97 -6.26 0.08
C ALA A 270 -14.84 -6.89 0.92
N LEU A 271 -13.60 -6.92 0.41
CA LEU A 271 -12.45 -7.46 1.12
C LEU A 271 -12.00 -6.56 2.29
N ARG A 272 -12.06 -5.23 2.14
CA ARG A 272 -11.79 -4.29 3.22
C ARG A 272 -12.77 -4.49 4.37
N ASP A 273 -14.07 -4.55 4.08
CA ASP A 273 -15.12 -4.72 5.10
C ASP A 273 -15.00 -6.07 5.79
N SER A 274 -14.70 -7.12 5.01
CA SER A 274 -14.45 -8.45 5.54
C SER A 274 -13.24 -8.50 6.47
N LEU A 275 -12.16 -7.79 6.12
CA LEU A 275 -10.97 -7.69 6.98
C LEU A 275 -11.30 -6.96 8.28
N ALA A 276 -12.01 -5.83 8.20
CA ALA A 276 -12.43 -5.07 9.38
C ALA A 276 -13.28 -5.91 10.33
N GLU A 277 -14.28 -6.63 9.80
CA GLU A 277 -15.14 -7.51 10.59
C GLU A 277 -14.35 -8.66 11.23
N LEU A 278 -13.45 -9.31 10.52
CA LEU A 278 -12.61 -10.38 11.04
C LEU A 278 -11.64 -9.92 12.15
N LEU A 279 -11.23 -8.67 12.11
CA LEU A 279 -10.38 -8.04 13.12
C LEU A 279 -11.18 -7.43 14.28
N GLY A 280 -12.50 -7.29 14.13
CA GLY A 280 -13.36 -6.62 15.13
C GLY A 280 -13.14 -5.11 15.19
N VAL A 281 -12.75 -4.47 14.08
CA VAL A 281 -12.55 -3.03 13.95
C VAL A 281 -13.59 -2.40 13.04
N GLN A 282 -13.73 -1.07 13.10
CA GLN A 282 -14.64 -0.39 12.19
C GLN A 282 -14.07 -0.35 10.77
N ALA A 283 -14.92 -0.56 9.76
CA ALA A 283 -14.52 -0.45 8.35
C ALA A 283 -13.93 0.93 8.00
N SER A 284 -14.36 1.98 8.73
CA SER A 284 -13.85 3.34 8.60
C SER A 284 -12.38 3.53 9.02
N GLU A 285 -11.78 2.58 9.74
CA GLU A 285 -10.35 2.60 10.10
C GLU A 285 -9.45 2.12 8.96
N LEU A 286 -10.04 1.39 8.01
CA LEU A 286 -9.40 0.94 6.80
C LEU A 286 -9.87 1.75 5.60
N SER A 287 -9.04 1.83 4.58
CA SER A 287 -9.41 2.35 3.27
C SER A 287 -9.06 1.35 2.18
N CYS A 288 -9.66 1.50 1.02
CA CYS A 288 -9.32 0.68 -0.14
C CYS A 288 -9.32 1.50 -1.42
N ASP A 289 -8.52 1.07 -2.37
CA ASP A 289 -8.52 1.60 -3.74
C ASP A 289 -8.08 0.51 -4.72
N ILE A 290 -8.03 0.84 -5.99
CA ILE A 290 -7.54 -0.03 -7.05
C ILE A 290 -6.43 0.66 -7.82
N LYS A 291 -5.48 -0.13 -8.32
CA LYS A 291 -4.36 0.33 -9.13
C LYS A 291 -4.22 -0.53 -10.38
N GLU A 292 -4.22 0.10 -11.54
CA GLU A 292 -3.81 -0.60 -12.76
C GLU A 292 -2.30 -0.86 -12.70
N ASP A 293 -1.91 -2.07 -13.02
CA ASP A 293 -0.54 -2.57 -12.97
C ASP A 293 -0.24 -3.44 -14.19
N LYS A 294 1.03 -3.68 -14.45
CA LYS A 294 1.48 -4.62 -15.47
C LYS A 294 2.29 -5.73 -14.80
N THR A 295 1.97 -6.96 -15.17
CA THR A 295 2.77 -8.12 -14.76
C THR A 295 4.16 -8.08 -15.41
N LYS A 296 5.09 -8.89 -14.93
CA LYS A 296 6.43 -9.05 -15.56
C LYS A 296 6.33 -9.44 -17.05
N ASP A 297 5.27 -10.16 -17.42
CA ASP A 297 5.00 -10.60 -18.78
C ASP A 297 4.26 -9.55 -19.63
N GLY A 298 4.07 -8.34 -19.10
CA GLY A 298 3.42 -7.22 -19.78
C GLY A 298 1.89 -7.26 -19.80
N LEU A 299 1.26 -8.25 -19.15
CA LEU A 299 -0.19 -8.34 -19.05
C LEU A 299 -0.75 -7.28 -18.09
N ILE A 300 -1.87 -6.67 -18.47
CA ILE A 300 -2.56 -5.69 -17.62
C ILE A 300 -3.32 -6.43 -16.53
N THR A 301 -3.21 -5.95 -15.30
CA THR A 301 -3.96 -6.42 -14.14
C THR A 301 -4.40 -5.23 -13.31
N THR A 302 -5.49 -5.39 -12.57
CA THR A 302 -5.94 -4.41 -11.58
C THR A 302 -5.65 -4.94 -10.18
N SER A 303 -4.71 -4.32 -9.50
CA SER A 303 -4.41 -4.60 -8.08
C SER A 303 -5.48 -4.02 -7.18
N ILE A 304 -5.90 -4.79 -6.20
CA ILE A 304 -6.72 -4.35 -5.07
C ILE A 304 -5.78 -3.88 -3.96
N LEU A 305 -6.04 -2.71 -3.41
CA LEU A 305 -5.28 -2.09 -2.34
C LEU A 305 -6.17 -1.95 -1.10
N ILE A 306 -5.70 -2.42 0.04
CA ILE A 306 -6.33 -2.19 1.35
C ILE A 306 -5.25 -1.62 2.26
N PHE A 307 -5.54 -0.54 2.97
CA PHE A 307 -4.57 0.12 3.80
C PHE A 307 -5.20 0.76 5.03
N ASP A 308 -4.40 0.89 6.07
CA ASP A 308 -4.81 1.53 7.31
C ASP A 308 -4.86 3.05 7.11
N LYS A 309 -5.92 3.69 7.59
CA LYS A 309 -5.99 5.18 7.63
C LYS A 309 -5.03 5.75 8.66
N TYR A 310 -4.75 4.99 9.69
CA TYR A 310 -3.76 5.27 10.73
C TYR A 310 -2.88 4.04 10.88
N ALA A 311 -1.60 4.19 11.08
CA ALA A 311 -0.66 3.06 11.20
C ALA A 311 -1.00 2.15 12.40
N SER A 312 -1.91 1.22 12.20
CA SER A 312 -2.49 0.33 13.23
C SER A 312 -2.15 -1.14 13.03
N GLY A 313 -1.54 -1.51 11.91
CA GLY A 313 -1.13 -2.88 11.59
C GLY A 313 -2.28 -3.80 11.17
N TYR A 314 -3.43 -3.27 10.77
CA TYR A 314 -4.59 -4.09 10.39
C TYR A 314 -4.40 -4.74 9.04
N ALA A 315 -3.94 -3.99 8.03
CA ALA A 315 -3.76 -4.51 6.67
C ALA A 315 -2.70 -5.62 6.62
N SER A 316 -1.65 -5.54 7.44
CA SER A 316 -0.62 -6.59 7.52
C SER A 316 -1.12 -7.90 8.14
N LYS A 317 -2.13 -7.85 9.03
CA LYS A 317 -2.74 -9.05 9.61
C LYS A 317 -3.56 -9.88 8.61
N ALA A 318 -3.93 -9.31 7.47
CA ALA A 318 -4.63 -10.01 6.41
C ALA A 318 -3.89 -11.26 5.91
N ASN A 319 -2.56 -11.31 6.04
CA ASN A 319 -1.74 -12.47 5.65
C ASN A 319 -2.27 -13.79 6.25
N TYR A 320 -2.73 -13.75 7.50
CA TYR A 320 -3.24 -14.93 8.23
C TYR A 320 -4.75 -15.15 8.05
N LEU A 321 -5.45 -14.15 7.50
CA LEU A 321 -6.91 -14.13 7.38
C LEU A 321 -7.40 -14.28 5.93
N MET A 322 -6.48 -14.32 4.96
CA MET A 322 -6.77 -14.21 3.53
C MET A 322 -7.94 -15.11 3.09
N ARG A 323 -7.89 -16.40 3.41
CA ARG A 323 -8.97 -17.32 3.04
C ARG A 323 -10.32 -16.94 3.65
N ARG A 324 -10.32 -16.62 4.95
CA ARG A 324 -11.55 -16.21 5.67
C ARG A 324 -12.10 -14.90 5.09
N MET A 325 -11.21 -13.99 4.73
CA MET A 325 -11.55 -12.70 4.13
C MET A 325 -12.28 -12.86 2.77
N PHE A 326 -11.81 -13.77 1.90
CA PHE A 326 -12.50 -14.06 0.64
C PHE A 326 -13.87 -14.71 0.84
N HIS A 327 -14.01 -15.65 1.78
CA HIS A 327 -15.31 -16.26 2.09
C HIS A 327 -16.31 -15.20 2.60
N LYS A 328 -15.86 -14.34 3.50
CA LYS A 328 -16.68 -13.28 4.07
C LYS A 328 -17.09 -12.24 3.02
N ALA A 329 -16.18 -11.88 2.12
CA ALA A 329 -16.46 -10.98 1.00
C ALA A 329 -17.52 -11.57 0.07
N TYR A 330 -17.46 -12.86 -0.21
CA TYR A 330 -18.49 -13.55 -0.98
C TYR A 330 -19.86 -13.46 -0.30
N GLU A 331 -19.95 -13.78 1.01
CA GLU A 331 -21.18 -13.67 1.80
C GLU A 331 -21.78 -12.25 1.73
N SER A 332 -20.93 -11.21 1.88
CA SER A 332 -21.38 -9.81 1.77
C SER A 332 -21.92 -9.47 0.38
N LEU A 333 -21.30 -10.01 -0.67
CA LEU A 333 -21.74 -9.80 -2.06
C LEU A 333 -23.06 -10.52 -2.37
N GLU A 334 -23.42 -11.61 -1.68
CA GLU A 334 -24.73 -12.26 -1.84
C GLU A 334 -25.88 -11.34 -1.45
N CYS A 335 -25.64 -10.40 -0.56
CA CYS A 335 -26.54 -9.33 -0.12
C CYS A 335 -27.91 -9.79 0.40
N PRO A 336 -28.20 -9.66 1.69
CA PRO A 336 -29.50 -10.08 2.27
C PRO A 336 -30.70 -9.45 1.59
N ASN A 337 -30.55 -8.20 1.10
CA ASN A 337 -31.62 -7.46 0.41
C ASN A 337 -31.69 -7.73 -1.09
N SER A 338 -30.88 -8.64 -1.63
CA SER A 338 -30.86 -8.98 -3.05
C SER A 338 -30.83 -7.76 -3.99
N CYS A 339 -30.16 -6.67 -3.60
CA CYS A 339 -30.10 -5.41 -4.35
C CYS A 339 -29.54 -5.60 -5.77
N LYS A 340 -29.81 -4.66 -6.67
CA LYS A 340 -29.37 -4.77 -8.08
C LYS A 340 -27.87 -4.63 -8.23
N THR A 341 -27.27 -3.61 -7.64
CA THR A 341 -25.84 -3.26 -7.80
C THR A 341 -25.13 -3.17 -6.46
N ASN A 342 -25.57 -2.29 -5.58
CA ASN A 342 -24.98 -2.05 -4.24
C ASN A 342 -26.05 -1.47 -3.31
N CYS A 343 -25.87 -1.62 -2.02
CA CYS A 343 -26.68 -1.00 -0.98
C CYS A 343 -25.94 -0.98 0.36
N PRO A 344 -26.42 -0.21 1.37
CA PRO A 344 -25.79 -0.14 2.69
C PRO A 344 -25.69 -1.48 3.43
N GLN A 345 -26.44 -2.50 3.03
CA GLN A 345 -26.41 -3.85 3.63
C GLN A 345 -25.34 -4.76 3.03
N CYS A 346 -24.64 -4.32 1.97
CA CYS A 346 -23.61 -5.12 1.32
C CYS A 346 -22.26 -4.40 1.18
N ILE A 347 -22.12 -3.49 0.22
CA ILE A 347 -20.84 -2.88 -0.16
C ILE A 347 -20.86 -1.36 -0.26
N LEU A 348 -21.95 -0.70 0.15
CA LEU A 348 -22.07 0.75 0.10
C LEU A 348 -22.00 1.32 1.51
N ASP A 349 -20.89 1.94 1.86
CA ASP A 349 -20.77 2.71 3.09
C ASP A 349 -20.69 4.23 2.81
N PHE A 350 -20.59 5.01 3.87
CA PHE A 350 -20.54 6.46 3.78
C PHE A 350 -19.36 6.98 2.96
N ASP A 351 -18.19 6.36 3.07
CA ASP A 351 -16.97 6.77 2.36
C ASP A 351 -17.07 6.47 0.85
N GLN A 352 -17.86 5.45 0.47
CA GLN A 352 -18.04 5.01 -0.91
C GLN A 352 -19.21 5.69 -1.65
N ARG A 353 -20.02 6.50 -0.97
CA ARG A 353 -21.22 7.13 -1.54
C ARG A 353 -20.98 7.92 -2.83
N PHE A 354 -19.81 8.54 -2.97
CA PHE A 354 -19.42 9.29 -4.17
C PHE A 354 -18.87 8.41 -5.31
N ARG A 355 -18.68 7.12 -5.07
CA ARG A 355 -18.18 6.11 -6.02
C ARG A 355 -19.18 4.96 -6.22
N SER A 356 -20.44 5.17 -5.84
CA SER A 356 -21.49 4.12 -5.93
C SER A 356 -21.61 3.52 -7.33
N ASP A 357 -21.42 4.34 -8.37
CA ASP A 357 -21.48 3.92 -9.75
C ASP A 357 -20.33 2.98 -10.17
N ASP A 358 -19.22 3.00 -9.44
CA ASP A 358 -18.09 2.09 -9.63
C ASP A 358 -18.30 0.72 -8.94
N LEU A 359 -19.41 0.52 -8.21
CA LEU A 359 -19.67 -0.69 -7.42
C LEU A 359 -20.83 -1.51 -7.98
N ASN A 360 -20.58 -2.79 -8.21
CA ASN A 360 -21.61 -3.74 -8.65
C ASN A 360 -21.37 -5.13 -8.04
N ARG A 361 -22.16 -5.52 -7.04
CA ARG A 361 -22.04 -6.81 -6.36
C ARG A 361 -22.12 -8.01 -7.30
N LYS A 362 -22.94 -7.89 -8.38
CA LYS A 362 -23.09 -8.99 -9.36
C LYS A 362 -21.81 -9.20 -10.16
N GLU A 363 -21.09 -8.12 -10.50
CA GLU A 363 -19.79 -8.25 -11.15
C GLU A 363 -18.75 -8.84 -10.20
N GLY A 364 -18.81 -8.50 -8.90
CA GLY A 364 -18.00 -9.15 -7.87
C GLY A 364 -18.26 -10.64 -7.76
N LEU A 365 -19.54 -11.06 -7.75
CA LEU A 365 -19.94 -12.47 -7.67
C LEU A 365 -19.62 -13.27 -8.95
N LYS A 366 -19.61 -12.64 -10.12
CA LYS A 366 -19.15 -13.29 -11.35
C LYS A 366 -17.68 -13.68 -11.30
N PHE A 367 -16.86 -12.88 -10.62
CA PHE A 367 -15.45 -13.17 -10.44
C PHE A 367 -15.21 -14.09 -9.25
N LEU A 368 -15.71 -13.72 -8.07
CA LEU A 368 -15.56 -14.48 -6.82
C LEU A 368 -16.70 -15.49 -6.70
N THR A 369 -16.62 -16.59 -7.45
CA THR A 369 -17.62 -17.65 -7.44
C THR A 369 -17.40 -18.64 -6.30
N GLN A 370 -18.40 -19.48 -5.99
CA GLN A 370 -18.21 -20.60 -5.05
C GLN A 370 -17.12 -21.57 -5.51
N GLU A 371 -17.02 -21.80 -6.82
CA GLU A 371 -15.97 -22.62 -7.40
C GLU A 371 -14.58 -22.00 -7.17
N TRP A 372 -14.46 -20.67 -7.36
CA TRP A 372 -13.23 -19.95 -7.07
C TRP A 372 -12.83 -20.12 -5.60
N LEU A 373 -13.76 -20.00 -4.66
CA LEU A 373 -13.52 -20.20 -3.22
C LEU A 373 -13.14 -21.65 -2.88
N GLN A 374 -13.75 -22.64 -3.53
CA GLN A 374 -13.38 -24.04 -3.36
C GLN A 374 -11.95 -24.29 -3.86
N ASN A 375 -11.57 -23.65 -4.95
CA ASN A 375 -10.21 -23.72 -5.52
C ASN A 375 -9.18 -22.89 -4.75
N LEU A 376 -9.57 -22.09 -3.76
CA LEU A 376 -8.64 -21.35 -2.89
C LEU A 376 -7.89 -22.28 -1.91
N LYS A 377 -7.96 -23.57 -2.11
CA LYS A 377 -7.14 -24.56 -1.42
C LYS A 377 -5.85 -24.79 -2.19
N LEU A 378 -4.82 -25.25 -1.49
CA LEU A 378 -3.60 -25.65 -2.16
C LEU A 378 -3.91 -26.78 -3.14
N PRO A 379 -3.44 -26.71 -4.41
CA PRO A 379 -3.64 -27.78 -5.37
C PRO A 379 -3.14 -29.13 -4.85
N ALA A 380 -3.81 -30.22 -5.25
CA ALA A 380 -3.52 -31.55 -4.74
C ALA A 380 -2.08 -32.01 -4.97
N ASP A 381 -1.49 -31.57 -6.09
CA ASP A 381 -0.10 -31.86 -6.44
C ASP A 381 0.94 -31.07 -5.60
N LEU A 382 0.49 -30.11 -4.80
CA LEU A 382 1.28 -29.31 -3.87
C LEU A 382 1.01 -29.62 -2.39
N THR A 383 0.02 -30.48 -2.09
CA THR A 383 -0.34 -30.90 -0.73
C THR A 383 0.54 -32.04 -0.23
N TYR A 384 1.86 -31.86 -0.22
CA TYR A 384 2.83 -32.88 0.18
C TYR A 384 2.61 -33.42 1.59
N PHE A 385 2.04 -32.62 2.48
CA PHE A 385 1.85 -32.91 3.89
C PHE A 385 0.36 -33.00 4.26
N GLY A 386 -0.51 -33.31 3.29
CA GLY A 386 -1.95 -33.43 3.52
C GLY A 386 -2.67 -32.06 3.51
N GLN A 387 -3.88 -32.05 4.07
CA GLN A 387 -4.77 -30.87 4.00
C GLN A 387 -4.28 -29.66 4.81
N ALA A 388 -3.35 -29.86 5.74
CA ALA A 388 -2.74 -28.80 6.53
C ALA A 388 -1.60 -28.07 5.82
N SER A 389 -1.24 -28.50 4.58
CA SER A 389 -0.19 -27.86 3.79
C SER A 389 -0.54 -26.41 3.48
N THR A 390 0.44 -25.51 3.61
CA THR A 390 0.35 -24.08 3.29
C THR A 390 1.56 -23.64 2.48
N VAL A 391 1.42 -22.51 1.77
CA VAL A 391 2.54 -21.89 1.06
C VAL A 391 3.15 -20.81 1.96
N GLU A 392 4.48 -20.82 2.08
CA GLU A 392 5.22 -19.79 2.81
C GLU A 392 6.11 -18.97 1.87
N LYS A 393 6.40 -17.76 2.28
CA LYS A 393 7.26 -16.80 1.57
C LYS A 393 8.74 -16.98 1.91
N GLU A 394 9.00 -17.49 3.10
CA GLU A 394 10.35 -17.63 3.64
C GLU A 394 11.14 -18.69 2.87
N ASP A 395 12.41 -18.46 2.63
CA ASP A 395 13.26 -19.47 2.03
C ASP A 395 13.48 -20.66 2.97
N LEU A 396 13.77 -21.84 2.38
CA LEU A 396 13.84 -23.08 3.14
C LEU A 396 14.91 -23.05 4.24
N GLU A 397 16.07 -22.45 3.99
CA GLU A 397 17.16 -22.36 4.97
C GLU A 397 16.73 -21.55 6.19
N THR A 398 16.11 -20.40 5.95
CA THR A 398 15.61 -19.51 7.01
C THR A 398 14.48 -20.15 7.81
N ALA A 399 13.54 -20.82 7.13
CA ALA A 399 12.44 -21.55 7.79
C ALA A 399 12.97 -22.65 8.71
N ILE A 400 13.92 -23.47 8.24
CA ILE A 400 14.57 -24.51 9.04
C ILE A 400 15.26 -23.91 10.27
N ILE A 401 16.05 -22.86 10.09
CA ILE A 401 16.81 -22.22 11.17
C ILE A 401 15.86 -21.65 12.22
N ARG A 402 14.80 -20.98 11.79
CA ARG A 402 13.77 -20.44 12.70
C ARG A 402 13.16 -21.56 13.54
N GLU A 403 12.76 -22.64 12.91
CA GLU A 403 12.10 -23.76 13.58
C GLU A 403 13.03 -24.46 14.57
N ILE A 404 14.27 -24.71 14.18
CA ILE A 404 15.31 -25.29 15.02
C ILE A 404 15.57 -24.44 16.25
N ARG A 405 15.70 -23.11 16.07
CA ARG A 405 15.95 -22.17 17.18
C ARG A 405 14.76 -22.06 18.12
N SER A 406 13.55 -22.00 17.58
CA SER A 406 12.32 -21.84 18.39
C SER A 406 12.03 -23.05 19.28
N ASN A 407 12.48 -24.24 18.86
CA ASN A 407 12.17 -25.49 19.57
C ASN A 407 13.40 -26.15 20.19
N ASN A 408 14.52 -25.47 20.22
CA ASN A 408 15.80 -25.95 20.76
C ASN A 408 16.23 -27.33 20.20
N ILE A 409 16.07 -27.50 18.90
CA ILE A 409 16.45 -28.70 18.14
C ILE A 409 17.74 -28.41 17.40
N ASN A 410 18.53 -29.42 17.13
CA ASN A 410 19.83 -29.28 16.47
C ASN A 410 20.01 -30.18 15.24
N SER A 411 18.95 -30.80 14.74
CA SER A 411 19.00 -31.70 13.59
C SER A 411 17.87 -31.49 12.60
N VAL A 412 18.17 -31.74 11.32
CA VAL A 412 17.22 -31.69 10.21
C VAL A 412 17.42 -32.87 9.28
N GLU A 413 16.36 -33.45 8.79
CA GLU A 413 16.37 -34.45 7.72
C GLU A 413 16.11 -33.78 6.37
N LEU A 414 16.97 -34.03 5.38
CA LEU A 414 16.80 -33.55 4.02
C LEU A 414 16.62 -34.75 3.10
N PHE A 415 15.45 -34.84 2.48
CA PHE A 415 15.11 -35.88 1.52
C PHE A 415 15.26 -35.33 0.13
N ALA A 416 16.20 -35.88 -0.65
CA ALA A 416 16.41 -35.49 -2.01
C ALA A 416 15.76 -36.50 -2.96
N GLY A 417 14.84 -36.04 -3.77
CA GLY A 417 14.17 -36.80 -4.80
C GLY A 417 14.87 -36.63 -6.14
N GLY A 418 14.82 -37.69 -6.97
CA GLY A 418 15.31 -37.68 -8.34
C GLY A 418 15.02 -39.01 -9.02
N THR A 419 15.06 -39.03 -10.35
CA THR A 419 15.10 -40.29 -11.11
C THR A 419 16.49 -40.89 -11.04
N SER A 420 16.58 -42.21 -11.06
CA SER A 420 17.86 -42.92 -11.14
C SER A 420 18.70 -42.40 -12.33
N GLY A 421 19.79 -41.68 -12.05
CA GLY A 421 20.68 -41.11 -13.04
C GLY A 421 20.81 -39.58 -13.03
N SER A 422 20.03 -38.84 -12.25
CA SER A 422 20.15 -37.39 -12.12
C SER A 422 19.77 -36.94 -10.70
N ALA A 423 20.67 -37.18 -9.75
CA ALA A 423 20.48 -36.65 -8.40
C ALA A 423 20.88 -35.18 -8.29
N ASP A 424 21.66 -34.70 -9.27
CA ASP A 424 22.15 -33.30 -9.36
C ASP A 424 22.80 -32.79 -8.05
N ILE A 425 23.44 -33.69 -7.32
CA ILE A 425 24.04 -33.40 -6.00
C ILE A 425 25.21 -32.42 -6.15
N ALA A 426 25.96 -32.52 -7.22
CA ALA A 426 27.16 -31.73 -7.49
C ALA A 426 26.83 -30.24 -7.68
N ILE A 427 25.70 -29.95 -8.33
CA ILE A 427 25.30 -28.58 -8.73
C ILE A 427 24.11 -28.10 -7.90
N SER A 428 23.46 -28.97 -7.14
CA SER A 428 22.18 -28.75 -6.54
C SER A 428 22.21 -27.77 -5.34
N SER A 429 21.07 -27.10 -5.13
CA SER A 429 20.78 -26.35 -3.92
C SER A 429 20.93 -27.21 -2.65
N LEU A 430 20.81 -28.52 -2.74
CA LEU A 430 20.99 -29.47 -1.64
C LEU A 430 22.39 -29.37 -1.02
N ARG A 431 23.44 -29.35 -1.86
CA ARG A 431 24.84 -29.25 -1.40
C ARG A 431 25.06 -27.93 -0.65
N LYS A 432 24.62 -26.81 -1.23
CA LYS A 432 24.73 -25.51 -0.63
C LYS A 432 23.98 -25.44 0.70
N LEU A 433 22.73 -25.89 0.72
CA LEU A 433 21.88 -25.92 1.93
C LEU A 433 22.53 -26.78 3.03
N SER A 434 23.05 -27.99 2.67
CA SER A 434 23.67 -28.87 3.64
C SER A 434 24.90 -28.24 4.32
N TYR A 435 25.80 -27.62 3.55
CA TYR A 435 26.96 -26.93 4.12
C TYR A 435 26.57 -25.67 4.94
N ASN A 436 25.59 -24.92 4.49
CA ASN A 436 25.12 -23.75 5.23
C ASN A 436 24.52 -24.12 6.60
N LEU A 437 23.72 -25.16 6.64
CA LEU A 437 23.14 -25.66 7.89
C LEU A 437 24.21 -26.27 8.82
N ALA A 438 25.10 -27.09 8.27
CA ALA A 438 26.20 -27.68 9.02
C ALA A 438 27.15 -26.60 9.58
N GLY A 439 27.46 -25.56 8.81
CA GLY A 439 28.24 -24.40 9.27
C GLY A 439 27.59 -23.62 10.41
N LYS A 440 26.27 -23.72 10.58
CA LYS A 440 25.50 -23.18 11.72
C LYS A 440 25.36 -24.19 12.87
N SER A 441 26.19 -25.23 12.92
CA SER A 441 26.19 -26.29 13.94
C SER A 441 24.94 -27.17 13.98
N ILE A 442 24.18 -27.22 12.89
CA ILE A 442 23.01 -28.09 12.73
C ILE A 442 23.43 -29.43 12.17
N ASN A 443 22.98 -30.54 12.77
CA ASN A 443 23.21 -31.87 12.25
C ASN A 443 22.28 -32.14 11.06
N VAL A 444 22.86 -32.42 9.89
CA VAL A 444 22.13 -32.63 8.65
C VAL A 444 22.12 -34.13 8.32
N HIS A 445 20.92 -34.68 8.22
CA HIS A 445 20.69 -36.05 7.83
C HIS A 445 20.20 -36.10 6.38
N LEU A 446 21.06 -36.42 5.45
CA LEU A 446 20.72 -36.59 4.04
C LEU A 446 20.13 -37.98 3.81
N VAL A 447 18.91 -38.04 3.31
CA VAL A 447 18.18 -39.30 3.12
C VAL A 447 17.92 -39.53 1.64
N PHE A 448 18.40 -40.62 1.09
CA PHE A 448 18.29 -41.00 -0.32
C PHE A 448 17.64 -42.37 -0.48
N GLU A 449 17.02 -42.61 -1.64
CA GLU A 449 16.67 -43.98 -2.03
C GLU A 449 17.90 -44.80 -2.38
N LYS A 450 17.91 -46.06 -1.94
CA LYS A 450 19.02 -46.99 -2.23
C LYS A 450 19.30 -47.13 -3.75
N LYS A 451 18.26 -47.11 -4.58
CA LYS A 451 18.39 -47.17 -6.05
C LYS A 451 19.13 -45.96 -6.62
N LEU A 452 18.88 -44.78 -6.08
CA LEU A 452 19.51 -43.53 -6.51
C LEU A 452 21.01 -43.58 -6.22
N ILE A 453 21.39 -43.91 -5.00
CA ILE A 453 22.81 -43.96 -4.60
C ILE A 453 23.61 -45.00 -5.40
N ASN A 454 23.00 -46.12 -5.78
CA ASN A 454 23.68 -47.15 -6.54
C ASN A 454 23.93 -46.75 -8.00
N ASN A 455 23.30 -45.71 -8.51
CA ASN A 455 23.34 -45.26 -9.90
C ASN A 455 23.79 -43.78 -10.03
N LEU A 456 24.54 -43.27 -9.06
CA LEU A 456 25.06 -41.90 -9.12
C LEU A 456 26.10 -41.73 -10.21
N SER A 457 26.15 -40.54 -10.80
CA SER A 457 27.25 -40.10 -11.64
C SER A 457 28.56 -40.02 -10.83
N PRO A 458 29.76 -40.09 -11.48
CA PRO A 458 31.02 -39.88 -10.78
C PRO A 458 31.08 -38.56 -10.00
N ASP A 459 30.56 -37.46 -10.57
CA ASP A 459 30.55 -36.13 -9.97
C ASP A 459 29.60 -36.06 -8.76
N ASP A 460 28.43 -36.69 -8.86
CA ASP A 460 27.49 -36.78 -7.73
C ASP A 460 28.05 -37.68 -6.62
N SER A 461 28.71 -38.78 -6.98
CA SER A 461 29.36 -39.68 -6.01
C SER A 461 30.46 -38.95 -5.25
N TYR A 462 31.31 -38.19 -5.94
CA TYR A 462 32.34 -37.37 -5.33
C TYR A 462 31.75 -36.30 -4.41
N SER A 463 30.72 -35.61 -4.88
CA SER A 463 30.03 -34.59 -4.10
C SER A 463 29.36 -35.14 -2.86
N LEU A 464 28.77 -36.34 -2.94
CA LEU A 464 28.16 -37.00 -1.78
C LEU A 464 29.23 -37.49 -0.78
N ALA A 465 30.35 -38.00 -1.26
CA ALA A 465 31.50 -38.36 -0.41
C ALA A 465 32.02 -37.12 0.33
N SER A 466 32.24 -36.02 -0.37
CA SER A 466 32.67 -34.74 0.22
C SER A 466 31.70 -34.21 1.27
N LEU A 467 30.38 -34.38 1.07
CA LEU A 467 29.39 -34.03 2.08
C LEU A 467 29.45 -34.94 3.32
N SER A 468 29.67 -36.26 3.11
CA SER A 468 29.73 -37.22 4.21
C SER A 468 30.99 -37.12 5.08
N ASP A 469 32.07 -36.50 4.55
CA ASP A 469 33.28 -36.19 5.32
C ASP A 469 33.09 -35.08 6.38
N HIS A 470 32.03 -34.34 6.28
CA HIS A 470 31.72 -33.29 7.26
C HIS A 470 31.12 -33.89 8.54
N ASP A 471 31.65 -33.54 9.72
CA ASP A 471 31.27 -34.10 11.03
C ASP A 471 29.78 -33.94 11.37
N LYS A 472 29.10 -32.91 10.81
CA LYS A 472 27.68 -32.61 11.04
C LYS A 472 26.77 -33.20 9.95
N ILE A 473 27.28 -33.80 8.89
CA ILE A 473 26.48 -34.32 7.78
C ILE A 473 26.55 -35.86 7.78
N ARG A 474 25.38 -36.51 7.79
CA ARG A 474 25.29 -37.95 7.71
C ARG A 474 24.37 -38.38 6.58
N VAL A 475 24.75 -39.41 5.84
CA VAL A 475 24.00 -39.95 4.70
C VAL A 475 23.29 -41.23 5.09
N TYR A 476 21.98 -41.28 4.86
CA TYR A 476 21.15 -42.44 5.10
C TYR A 476 20.54 -42.99 3.82
N LYS A 477 20.32 -44.28 3.77
CA LYS A 477 19.74 -45.00 2.62
C LYS A 477 18.42 -45.65 3.05
N VAL A 478 17.34 -45.32 2.32
CA VAL A 478 16.01 -45.90 2.56
C VAL A 478 15.51 -46.67 1.34
N LYS A 479 14.56 -47.58 1.52
CA LYS A 479 14.01 -48.37 0.41
C LYS A 479 13.20 -47.52 -0.56
N LYS A 480 12.41 -46.55 -0.04
CA LYS A 480 11.55 -45.69 -0.82
C LYS A 480 11.39 -44.34 -0.09
N LEU A 481 11.48 -43.25 -0.81
CA LEU A 481 11.15 -41.92 -0.36
C LEU A 481 9.68 -41.60 -0.65
N PRO A 482 9.09 -40.59 0.05
CA PRO A 482 7.88 -39.97 -0.40
C PRO A 482 8.01 -39.53 -1.86
N SER A 483 6.96 -39.64 -2.65
CA SER A 483 6.97 -39.25 -4.06
C SER A 483 7.27 -37.75 -4.21
N VAL A 484 8.51 -37.42 -4.46
CA VAL A 484 8.98 -36.04 -4.69
C VAL A 484 9.36 -35.94 -6.15
N GLY A 485 8.92 -34.90 -6.84
CA GLY A 485 9.30 -34.66 -8.23
C GLY A 485 10.80 -34.41 -8.39
N ASN A 486 11.33 -34.59 -9.60
CA ASN A 486 12.74 -34.31 -9.91
C ASN A 486 13.14 -32.89 -9.44
N GLY A 487 14.31 -32.78 -8.80
CA GLY A 487 14.84 -31.52 -8.32
C GLY A 487 14.15 -30.96 -7.07
N SER A 488 13.25 -31.71 -6.45
CA SER A 488 12.57 -31.28 -5.21
C SER A 488 13.35 -31.72 -3.98
N ILE A 489 13.38 -30.86 -2.97
CA ILE A 489 13.96 -31.15 -1.65
C ILE A 489 12.81 -31.10 -0.65
N ILE A 490 12.68 -32.14 0.17
CA ILE A 490 11.85 -32.12 1.38
C ILE A 490 12.78 -32.01 2.57
N ALA A 491 12.52 -31.07 3.45
CA ALA A 491 13.17 -30.97 4.76
C ALA A 491 12.19 -31.31 5.87
N ALA A 492 12.66 -31.95 6.93
CA ALA A 492 11.83 -32.22 8.09
C ALA A 492 12.64 -32.08 9.38
N VAL A 493 11.98 -31.51 10.39
CA VAL A 493 12.46 -31.41 11.76
C VAL A 493 11.52 -32.23 12.64
N ASN A 494 12.08 -33.16 13.42
CA ASN A 494 11.30 -34.04 14.28
C ASN A 494 11.31 -33.52 15.72
N TYR A 495 10.17 -33.58 16.37
CA TYR A 495 9.98 -33.31 17.79
C TYR A 495 9.57 -34.58 18.55
N VAL A 496 9.50 -34.45 19.85
CA VAL A 496 8.93 -35.52 20.71
C VAL A 496 7.43 -35.73 20.42
N GLU A 497 6.72 -34.65 20.04
CA GLU A 497 5.26 -34.66 19.86
C GLU A 497 4.80 -34.51 18.41
N GLY A 498 5.71 -34.50 17.44
CA GLY A 498 5.32 -34.30 16.06
C GLY A 498 6.48 -34.03 15.11
N ARG A 499 6.13 -33.56 13.91
CA ARG A 499 7.09 -33.30 12.83
C ARG A 499 6.68 -32.04 12.06
N THR A 500 7.62 -31.18 11.77
CA THR A 500 7.43 -30.08 10.82
C THR A 500 8.18 -30.39 9.54
N GLY A 501 7.53 -30.27 8.40
CA GLY A 501 8.12 -30.56 7.09
C GLY A 501 7.94 -29.41 6.11
N TRP A 502 8.89 -29.25 5.21
CA TRP A 502 8.90 -28.29 4.11
C TRP A 502 9.24 -29.00 2.81
N ALA A 503 8.68 -28.54 1.70
CA ALA A 503 9.04 -29.03 0.39
C ALA A 503 9.29 -27.86 -0.58
N ILE A 504 10.35 -27.96 -1.35
CA ILE A 504 10.61 -27.09 -2.50
C ILE A 504 10.31 -27.87 -3.78
N LYS A 505 9.42 -27.33 -4.62
CA LYS A 505 9.12 -27.84 -5.96
C LYS A 505 9.62 -26.83 -6.99
N SER A 506 10.86 -26.89 -7.38
CA SER A 506 11.59 -25.87 -8.11
C SER A 506 12.09 -24.68 -7.26
N LEU A 507 13.11 -23.98 -7.73
CA LEU A 507 13.85 -22.94 -7.00
C LEU A 507 13.03 -21.73 -6.48
N VAL A 508 11.71 -21.72 -6.62
CA VAL A 508 10.86 -20.54 -6.42
C VAL A 508 9.73 -20.70 -5.39
N GLN A 509 9.41 -21.91 -4.94
CA GLN A 509 8.25 -22.11 -4.04
C GLN A 509 8.58 -23.03 -2.85
N VAL A 510 8.45 -22.48 -1.66
CA VAL A 510 8.58 -23.22 -0.39
C VAL A 510 7.19 -23.53 0.14
N PHE A 511 6.92 -24.79 0.47
CA PHE A 511 5.68 -25.25 1.08
C PHE A 511 5.94 -25.72 2.51
N PHE A 512 5.07 -25.34 3.43
CA PHE A 512 5.18 -25.62 4.85
C PHE A 512 3.95 -26.35 5.38
N CYS A 513 4.15 -27.36 6.21
CA CYS A 513 3.08 -27.98 7.01
C CYS A 513 3.48 -28.03 8.49
N LYS A 514 2.61 -27.55 9.34
CA LYS A 514 2.70 -27.72 10.79
C LYS A 514 1.86 -28.93 11.19
N SER A 515 2.50 -29.94 11.76
CA SER A 515 1.91 -31.21 12.25
C SER A 515 1.43 -32.19 11.16
N CYS A 516 2.25 -33.15 10.85
CA CYS A 516 1.83 -34.50 10.46
C CYS A 516 2.19 -35.46 11.55
#